data_9d3dc93a33c371e2dc88a506072fe706
#
_entry.id   9d3dc93a33c371e2dc88a506072fe706
#
_cell.length_a   1.000
_cell.length_b   1.000
_cell.length_c   1.000
_cell.angle_alpha   90.00
_cell.angle_beta   90.00
_cell.angle_gamma   90.00
#
_symmetry.space_group_name_H-M   'P 1'
#
loop_
_entity.id
_entity.type
_entity.pdbx_description
1 polymer ?
#
loop_
_entity_poly.entity_id
_entity_poly.type
_entity_poly.pdbx_seq_one_letter_code
_entity_poly.pdbx_strand_id
1 'polypeptide(L)'
;IKKMFDLIPNHLFYDKNIRWLDPGAGTGYFSIFLYFKLFNTLKEIIPNDNERSDHIIKKMLFMVEINSNHVDYLKSLFGEDSNIFNYNFLDIKIAPELWKFDVVIGNPPFNYRGTKKVPTNTKLKKKHDGMTIWGDFLKRSMSLLKQNGYLCFITPSIWMKPDKSRLYHFIMQYKIIKLHALNNTKTNQIFKGEAQTPCAFYLIKKCDSDKYVDLFDYDQNKYITYSLKPEIP
;
A
#
# COMPACT_ATOMS: atom_id res chain seq x y z
N ILE A 1 8.16 -0.13 7.76
CA ILE A 1 7.47 -1.34 7.30
C ILE A 1 6.76 -2.00 8.49
N LYS A 2 7.46 -2.44 9.55
CA LYS A 2 6.87 -3.16 10.69
C LYS A 2 5.57 -2.51 11.20
N LYS A 3 5.57 -1.21 11.48
CA LYS A 3 4.38 -0.47 11.95
C LYS A 3 3.18 -0.57 11.00
N MET A 4 3.40 -0.69 9.69
CA MET A 4 2.29 -0.89 8.72
C MET A 4 1.73 -2.31 8.83
N PHE A 5 2.58 -3.31 8.96
CA PHE A 5 2.13 -4.70 9.18
C PHE A 5 1.38 -4.88 10.50
N ASP A 6 1.74 -4.11 11.53
CA ASP A 6 1.05 -4.11 12.84
C ASP A 6 -0.38 -3.51 12.77
N LEU A 7 -0.74 -2.81 11.67
CA LEU A 7 -2.12 -2.38 11.44
C LEU A 7 -3.03 -3.51 10.96
N ILE A 8 -2.46 -4.49 10.24
CA ILE A 8 -3.21 -5.54 9.56
C ILE A 8 -3.70 -6.56 10.59
N PRO A 9 -4.97 -7.01 10.52
CA PRO A 9 -5.51 -8.00 11.44
C PRO A 9 -4.68 -9.27 11.46
N ASN A 10 -4.27 -9.69 12.64
CA ASN A 10 -3.29 -10.77 12.82
C ASN A 10 -3.75 -12.11 12.23
N HIS A 11 -5.04 -12.42 12.27
CA HIS A 11 -5.59 -13.67 11.74
C HIS A 11 -5.29 -13.90 10.25
N LEU A 12 -5.13 -12.81 9.47
CA LEU A 12 -4.83 -12.91 8.03
C LEU A 12 -3.44 -13.51 7.75
N PHE A 13 -2.51 -13.44 8.70
CA PHE A 13 -1.19 -14.04 8.53
C PHE A 13 -1.17 -15.55 8.85
N TYR A 14 -2.23 -16.08 9.44
CA TYR A 14 -2.39 -17.51 9.78
C TYR A 14 -3.31 -18.26 8.81
N ASP A 15 -3.86 -17.58 7.81
CA ASP A 15 -4.69 -18.23 6.79
C ASP A 15 -3.90 -18.37 5.48
N LYS A 16 -3.59 -19.62 5.10
CA LYS A 16 -2.84 -19.96 3.89
C LYS A 16 -3.55 -19.60 2.56
N ASN A 17 -4.84 -19.23 2.61
CA ASN A 17 -5.63 -18.92 1.43
C ASN A 17 -5.67 -17.39 1.12
N ILE A 18 -5.08 -16.57 1.99
CA ILE A 18 -5.02 -15.11 1.79
C ILE A 18 -4.08 -14.77 0.64
N ARG A 19 -4.60 -14.01 -0.32
CA ARG A 19 -3.85 -13.49 -1.46
C ARG A 19 -3.44 -12.05 -1.20
N TRP A 20 -2.15 -11.81 -1.24
CA TRP A 20 -1.51 -10.53 -0.96
C TRP A 20 -0.96 -9.92 -2.24
N LEU A 21 -1.20 -8.62 -2.47
CA LEU A 21 -0.65 -7.88 -3.60
C LEU A 21 0.24 -6.73 -3.12
N ASP A 22 1.44 -6.65 -3.68
CA ASP A 22 2.31 -5.48 -3.67
C ASP A 22 2.29 -4.86 -5.08
N PRO A 23 1.57 -3.73 -5.28
CA PRO A 23 1.32 -3.20 -6.63
C PRO A 23 2.47 -2.37 -7.20
N GLY A 24 3.53 -2.16 -6.43
CA GLY A 24 4.73 -1.43 -6.83
C GLY A 24 5.90 -1.90 -6.00
N ALA A 25 6.30 -3.15 -6.23
CA ALA A 25 7.16 -3.90 -5.33
C ALA A 25 8.59 -3.30 -5.20
N GLY A 26 9.06 -2.54 -6.19
CA GLY A 26 10.41 -2.00 -6.17
C GLY A 26 11.46 -3.11 -6.00
N THR A 27 12.33 -2.94 -5.03
CA THR A 27 13.31 -3.97 -4.64
C THR A 27 12.77 -4.98 -3.62
N GLY A 28 11.46 -5.01 -3.38
CA GLY A 28 10.79 -6.07 -2.63
C GLY A 28 10.75 -5.90 -1.11
N TYR A 29 11.04 -4.73 -0.56
CA TYR A 29 11.08 -4.55 0.90
C TYR A 29 9.81 -5.00 1.61
N PHE A 30 8.63 -4.68 1.07
CA PHE A 30 7.35 -5.13 1.63
C PHE A 30 7.14 -6.62 1.44
N SER A 31 7.40 -7.10 0.25
CA SER A 31 7.21 -8.50 -0.14
C SER A 31 8.13 -9.45 0.63
N ILE A 32 9.41 -9.06 0.84
CA ILE A 32 10.37 -9.82 1.64
C ILE A 32 9.92 -9.88 3.10
N PHE A 33 9.50 -8.74 3.68
CA PHE A 33 9.01 -8.70 5.06
C PHE A 33 7.76 -9.58 5.22
N LEU A 34 6.83 -9.51 4.27
CA LEU A 34 5.61 -10.32 4.24
C LEU A 34 5.94 -11.80 4.14
N TYR A 35 6.85 -12.18 3.24
CA TYR A 35 7.29 -13.56 3.08
C TYR A 35 7.78 -14.15 4.42
N PHE A 36 8.71 -13.49 5.09
CA PHE A 36 9.23 -14.00 6.37
C PHE A 36 8.15 -14.04 7.47
N LYS A 37 7.23 -13.06 7.49
CA LYS A 37 6.12 -13.08 8.43
C LYS A 37 5.20 -14.28 8.19
N LEU A 38 4.79 -14.52 6.93
CA LEU A 38 3.97 -15.67 6.55
C LEU A 38 4.71 -17.00 6.78
N PHE A 39 5.99 -17.05 6.45
CA PHE A 39 6.81 -18.25 6.65
C PHE A 39 6.83 -18.68 8.11
N ASN A 40 6.92 -17.72 9.03
CA ASN A 40 6.88 -18.00 10.47
C ASN A 40 5.48 -18.35 10.99
N THR A 41 4.44 -17.62 10.52
CA THR A 41 3.08 -17.80 11.04
C THR A 41 2.38 -19.04 10.51
N LEU A 42 2.75 -19.50 9.31
CA LEU A 42 2.15 -20.70 8.69
C LEU A 42 2.85 -22.01 9.05
N LYS A 43 3.85 -22.00 9.94
CA LYS A 43 4.65 -23.17 10.29
C LYS A 43 3.81 -24.35 10.80
N GLU A 44 2.80 -24.06 11.61
CA GLU A 44 1.90 -25.11 12.14
C GLU A 44 0.91 -25.65 11.10
N ILE A 45 0.60 -24.83 10.06
CA ILE A 45 -0.37 -25.18 9.01
C ILE A 45 0.31 -25.91 7.85
N ILE A 46 1.55 -25.52 7.52
CA ILE A 46 2.40 -26.13 6.50
C ILE A 46 3.76 -26.38 7.14
N PRO A 47 3.97 -27.52 7.82
CA PRO A 47 5.19 -27.77 8.61
C PRO A 47 6.46 -27.89 7.77
N ASN A 48 6.35 -28.44 6.55
CA ASN A 48 7.50 -28.59 5.65
C ASN A 48 7.94 -27.22 5.11
N ASP A 49 9.21 -26.86 5.32
CA ASP A 49 9.75 -25.55 4.97
C ASP A 49 9.72 -25.27 3.45
N ASN A 50 10.02 -26.26 2.62
CA ASN A 50 10.01 -26.13 1.17
C ASN A 50 8.59 -25.95 0.64
N GLU A 51 7.66 -26.79 1.10
CA GLU A 51 6.24 -26.67 0.71
C GLU A 51 5.65 -25.34 1.16
N ARG A 52 6.00 -24.87 2.36
CA ARG A 52 5.54 -23.59 2.89
C ARG A 52 6.08 -22.43 2.08
N SER A 53 7.38 -22.45 1.74
CA SER A 53 8.00 -21.45 0.86
C SER A 53 7.31 -21.41 -0.49
N ASP A 54 7.18 -22.55 -1.15
CA ASP A 54 6.51 -22.70 -2.45
C ASP A 54 5.05 -22.20 -2.40
N HIS A 55 4.33 -22.55 -1.35
CA HIS A 55 2.94 -22.12 -1.17
C HIS A 55 2.84 -20.59 -1.06
N ILE A 56 3.69 -19.96 -0.23
CA ILE A 56 3.70 -18.51 -0.07
C ILE A 56 4.02 -17.82 -1.40
N ILE A 57 5.08 -18.24 -2.08
CA ILE A 57 5.57 -17.61 -3.29
C ILE A 57 4.58 -17.78 -4.45
N LYS A 58 4.02 -18.99 -4.62
CA LYS A 58 3.20 -19.34 -5.79
C LYS A 58 1.70 -19.13 -5.59
N LYS A 59 1.20 -19.01 -4.35
CA LYS A 59 -0.24 -18.94 -4.07
C LYS A 59 -0.66 -17.68 -3.31
N MET A 60 0.21 -17.13 -2.46
CA MET A 60 -0.17 -16.04 -1.57
C MET A 60 0.40 -14.69 -2.00
N LEU A 61 1.64 -14.63 -2.46
CA LEU A 61 2.37 -13.39 -2.71
C LEU A 61 2.35 -13.04 -4.20
N PHE A 62 1.84 -11.85 -4.52
CA PHE A 62 1.75 -11.31 -5.87
C PHE A 62 2.43 -9.94 -5.89
N MET A 63 3.29 -9.72 -6.88
CA MET A 63 4.08 -8.50 -7.03
C MET A 63 3.94 -7.93 -8.43
N VAL A 64 3.76 -6.61 -8.53
CA VAL A 64 3.81 -5.89 -9.81
C VAL A 64 4.94 -4.87 -9.74
N GLU A 65 5.81 -4.86 -10.74
CA GLU A 65 6.92 -3.92 -10.84
C GLU A 65 7.14 -3.54 -12.30
N ILE A 66 7.34 -2.24 -12.57
CA ILE A 66 7.54 -1.72 -13.93
C ILE A 66 9.01 -1.81 -14.38
N ASN A 67 9.95 -1.73 -13.44
CA ASN A 67 11.38 -1.75 -13.72
C ASN A 67 11.88 -3.19 -13.87
N SER A 68 12.31 -3.57 -15.08
CA SER A 68 12.79 -4.92 -15.36
C SER A 68 13.97 -5.35 -14.48
N ASN A 69 14.90 -4.45 -14.18
CA ASN A 69 16.03 -4.77 -13.29
C ASN A 69 15.58 -5.14 -11.87
N HIS A 70 14.51 -4.48 -11.37
CA HIS A 70 13.93 -4.86 -10.10
C HIS A 70 13.20 -6.20 -10.19
N VAL A 71 12.52 -6.46 -11.31
CA VAL A 71 11.86 -7.75 -11.56
C VAL A 71 12.88 -8.88 -11.57
N ASP A 72 14.01 -8.73 -12.28
CA ASP A 72 15.09 -9.71 -12.33
C ASP A 72 15.67 -9.96 -10.93
N TYR A 73 15.87 -8.89 -10.16
CA TYR A 73 16.30 -9.00 -8.77
C TYR A 73 15.26 -9.74 -7.90
N LEU A 74 13.98 -9.41 -8.01
CA LEU A 74 12.92 -10.11 -7.27
C LEU A 74 12.84 -11.58 -7.65
N LYS A 75 12.97 -11.92 -8.94
CA LYS A 75 13.01 -13.31 -9.41
C LYS A 75 14.22 -14.07 -8.88
N SER A 76 15.38 -13.41 -8.76
CA SER A 76 16.56 -14.03 -8.13
C SER A 76 16.34 -14.38 -6.66
N LEU A 77 15.44 -13.66 -5.96
CA LEU A 77 15.10 -13.89 -4.55
C LEU A 77 13.98 -14.94 -4.36
N PHE A 78 12.93 -14.85 -5.19
CA PHE A 78 11.70 -15.63 -5.02
C PHE A 78 11.55 -16.78 -6.02
N GLY A 79 12.45 -16.87 -7.00
CA GLY A 79 12.41 -17.88 -8.07
C GLY A 79 11.60 -17.42 -9.30
N GLU A 80 11.89 -18.05 -10.45
CA GLU A 80 11.25 -17.72 -11.74
C GLU A 80 9.74 -18.00 -11.76
N ASP A 81 9.30 -19.01 -11.02
CA ASP A 81 7.87 -19.41 -10.91
C ASP A 81 7.04 -18.54 -9.97
N SER A 82 7.63 -17.48 -9.42
CA SER A 82 6.94 -16.56 -8.51
C SER A 82 5.95 -15.65 -9.25
N ASN A 83 4.90 -15.19 -8.55
CA ASN A 83 3.91 -14.29 -9.12
C ASN A 83 4.44 -12.84 -9.20
N ILE A 84 5.50 -12.65 -9.98
CA ILE A 84 6.11 -11.34 -10.24
C ILE A 84 5.80 -10.93 -11.67
N PHE A 85 5.12 -9.79 -11.83
CA PHE A 85 4.62 -9.31 -13.11
C PHE A 85 5.35 -8.02 -13.50
N ASN A 86 6.04 -8.04 -14.65
CA ASN A 86 6.71 -6.86 -15.19
C ASN A 86 5.73 -6.03 -16.01
N TYR A 87 4.92 -5.21 -15.35
CA TYR A 87 3.93 -4.35 -15.99
C TYR A 87 3.82 -3.00 -15.27
N ASN A 88 3.33 -1.99 -16.01
CA ASN A 88 2.77 -0.82 -15.37
C ASN A 88 1.46 -1.20 -14.68
N PHE A 89 1.42 -1.12 -13.36
CA PHE A 89 0.23 -1.50 -12.57
C PHE A 89 -1.04 -0.78 -13.03
N LEU A 90 -0.94 0.46 -13.48
CA LEU A 90 -2.09 1.25 -13.94
C LEU A 90 -2.60 0.83 -15.32
N ASP A 91 -1.77 0.21 -16.14
CA ASP A 91 -2.10 -0.16 -17.54
C ASP A 91 -2.52 -1.63 -17.69
N ILE A 92 -2.39 -2.45 -16.64
CA ILE A 92 -2.74 -3.87 -16.72
C ILE A 92 -4.23 -4.00 -17.04
N LYS A 93 -4.54 -4.48 -18.25
CA LYS A 93 -5.89 -4.82 -18.70
C LYS A 93 -6.26 -6.24 -18.23
N ILE A 94 -6.16 -6.50 -16.94
CA ILE A 94 -6.67 -7.75 -16.39
C ILE A 94 -8.09 -7.49 -15.93
N ALA A 95 -9.00 -8.37 -16.33
CA ALA A 95 -10.35 -8.34 -15.83
C ALA A 95 -10.33 -8.40 -14.31
N PRO A 96 -10.92 -7.43 -13.59
CA PRO A 96 -10.87 -7.37 -12.12
C PRO A 96 -11.41 -8.64 -11.45
N GLU A 97 -12.21 -9.43 -12.18
CA GLU A 97 -12.79 -10.70 -11.73
C GLU A 97 -11.72 -11.78 -11.53
N LEU A 98 -10.66 -11.76 -12.35
CA LEU A 98 -9.56 -12.75 -12.30
C LEU A 98 -8.51 -12.40 -11.25
N TRP A 99 -8.38 -11.10 -10.92
CA TRP A 99 -7.43 -10.58 -9.96
C TRP A 99 -8.13 -10.03 -8.72
N LYS A 100 -8.49 -10.93 -7.80
CA LYS A 100 -9.07 -10.57 -6.50
C LYS A 100 -8.11 -10.91 -5.38
N PHE A 101 -7.83 -9.91 -4.54
CA PHE A 101 -6.91 -10.00 -3.42
C PHE A 101 -7.64 -9.77 -2.10
N ASP A 102 -7.15 -10.41 -1.05
CA ASP A 102 -7.65 -10.22 0.30
C ASP A 102 -6.96 -9.01 0.95
N VAL A 103 -5.66 -8.81 0.63
CA VAL A 103 -4.88 -7.70 1.14
C VAL A 103 -4.03 -7.09 0.02
N VAL A 104 -4.03 -5.77 -0.07
CA VAL A 104 -3.06 -4.99 -0.86
C VAL A 104 -2.22 -4.18 0.10
N ILE A 105 -0.89 -4.32 0.01
CA ILE A 105 0.05 -3.61 0.87
C ILE A 105 1.18 -3.04 0.03
N GLY A 106 1.64 -1.83 0.35
CA GLY A 106 2.80 -1.26 -0.33
C GLY A 106 3.02 0.22 -0.08
N ASN A 107 4.03 0.72 -0.78
CA ASN A 107 4.37 2.13 -0.90
C ASN A 107 4.28 2.51 -2.38
N PRO A 108 3.11 2.89 -2.89
CA PRO A 108 2.97 3.22 -4.31
C PRO A 108 3.83 4.41 -4.69
N PRO A 109 4.31 4.50 -5.95
CA PRO A 109 5.07 5.65 -6.40
C PRO A 109 4.23 6.93 -6.30
N PHE A 110 4.78 7.98 -5.69
CA PHE A 110 4.04 9.22 -5.47
C PHE A 110 3.84 10.01 -6.76
N ASN A 111 4.86 10.03 -7.62
CA ASN A 111 4.86 10.79 -8.86
C ASN A 111 5.24 9.90 -10.05
N TYR A 112 4.74 10.26 -11.23
CA TYR A 112 5.10 9.61 -12.47
C TYR A 112 6.61 9.68 -12.70
N ARG A 113 7.25 8.55 -12.98
CA ARG A 113 8.71 8.40 -13.22
C ARG A 113 9.60 8.90 -12.07
N GLY A 114 9.08 8.99 -10.83
CA GLY A 114 9.88 9.47 -9.69
C GLY A 114 10.29 10.95 -9.77
N THR A 115 9.70 11.73 -10.69
CA THR A 115 10.05 13.14 -10.86
C THR A 115 9.64 13.95 -9.64
N LYS A 116 10.60 14.65 -9.03
CA LYS A 116 10.34 15.56 -7.90
C LYS A 116 9.55 16.78 -8.41
N LYS A 117 8.50 17.20 -7.69
CA LYS A 117 7.85 18.49 -7.96
C LYS A 117 8.85 19.61 -7.70
N VAL A 118 9.07 20.44 -8.71
CA VAL A 118 9.88 21.66 -8.53
C VAL A 118 9.03 22.69 -7.78
N PRO A 119 9.54 23.35 -6.72
CA PRO A 119 8.82 24.41 -6.03
C PRO A 119 8.37 25.49 -7.01
N THR A 120 7.12 25.97 -6.87
CA THR A 120 6.47 26.94 -7.77
C THR A 120 7.14 28.32 -7.86
N ASN A 121 8.15 28.60 -7.05
CA ASN A 121 8.87 29.87 -6.98
C ASN A 121 10.03 30.01 -7.98
N THR A 122 10.34 28.99 -8.76
CA THR A 122 11.33 29.10 -9.83
C THR A 122 10.63 29.54 -11.11
N LYS A 123 11.08 30.64 -11.73
CA LYS A 123 10.61 31.16 -13.01
C LYS A 123 10.83 30.22 -14.21
N LEU A 124 11.25 29.00 -13.98
CA LEU A 124 11.37 27.99 -15.00
C LEU A 124 9.97 27.52 -15.43
N LYS A 125 9.69 27.67 -16.73
CA LYS A 125 8.44 27.22 -17.36
C LYS A 125 8.12 25.82 -16.90
N LYS A 126 6.91 25.61 -16.37
CA LYS A 126 6.35 24.31 -15.95
C LYS A 126 6.33 23.32 -17.13
N LYS A 127 7.47 22.74 -17.47
CA LYS A 127 7.54 21.56 -18.32
C LYS A 127 7.47 20.36 -17.38
N HIS A 128 6.28 19.74 -17.31
CA HIS A 128 6.01 18.51 -16.59
C HIS A 128 6.22 18.58 -15.07
N ASP A 129 5.36 19.31 -14.39
CA ASP A 129 5.07 19.11 -12.97
C ASP A 129 4.77 17.61 -12.79
N GLY A 130 5.57 16.89 -12.00
CA GLY A 130 5.44 15.45 -11.88
C GLY A 130 4.01 15.04 -11.56
N MET A 131 3.34 14.42 -12.53
CA MET A 131 1.96 13.98 -12.39
C MET A 131 1.85 13.03 -11.21
N THR A 132 1.00 13.37 -10.26
CA THR A 132 0.77 12.55 -9.07
C THR A 132 -0.01 11.31 -9.47
N ILE A 133 0.50 10.11 -9.18
CA ILE A 133 -0.10 8.83 -9.61
C ILE A 133 -0.54 7.92 -8.46
N TRP A 134 -0.11 8.19 -7.23
CA TRP A 134 -0.46 7.34 -6.07
C TRP A 134 -1.97 7.21 -5.85
N GLY A 135 -2.74 8.24 -6.18
CA GLY A 135 -4.21 8.21 -6.10
C GLY A 135 -4.83 7.18 -7.05
N ASP A 136 -4.26 7.04 -8.25
CA ASP A 136 -4.71 6.04 -9.22
C ASP A 136 -4.31 4.63 -8.78
N PHE A 137 -3.12 4.47 -8.19
CA PHE A 137 -2.72 3.21 -7.54
C PHE A 137 -3.70 2.82 -6.43
N LEU A 138 -4.12 3.77 -5.60
CA LEU A 138 -5.09 3.53 -4.53
C LEU A 138 -6.43 3.08 -5.11
N LYS A 139 -7.00 3.83 -6.07
CA LYS A 139 -8.30 3.50 -6.70
C LYS A 139 -8.26 2.13 -7.35
N ARG A 140 -7.19 1.84 -8.10
CA ARG A 140 -7.02 0.55 -8.74
C ARG A 140 -6.88 -0.59 -7.73
N SER A 141 -6.07 -0.41 -6.70
CA SER A 141 -5.92 -1.39 -5.61
C SER A 141 -7.26 -1.70 -4.95
N MET A 142 -8.06 -0.68 -4.65
CA MET A 142 -9.41 -0.87 -4.12
C MET A 142 -10.32 -1.65 -5.09
N SER A 143 -10.20 -1.46 -6.41
CA SER A 143 -10.98 -2.23 -7.39
C SER A 143 -10.60 -3.72 -7.40
N LEU A 144 -9.34 -4.04 -7.18
CA LEU A 144 -8.80 -5.41 -7.15
C LEU A 144 -9.01 -6.14 -5.81
N LEU A 145 -9.38 -5.43 -4.75
CA LEU A 145 -9.71 -6.05 -3.48
C LEU A 145 -11.05 -6.79 -3.55
N LYS A 146 -11.12 -7.93 -2.87
CA LYS A 146 -12.38 -8.59 -2.53
C LYS A 146 -13.22 -7.69 -1.61
N GLN A 147 -14.52 -7.94 -1.55
CA GLN A 147 -15.35 -7.34 -0.50
C GLN A 147 -14.81 -7.76 0.87
N ASN A 148 -14.76 -6.83 1.81
CA ASN A 148 -14.12 -6.96 3.11
C ASN A 148 -12.59 -7.15 3.11
N GLY A 149 -11.92 -7.06 1.95
CA GLY A 149 -10.46 -7.04 1.86
C GLY A 149 -9.85 -5.75 2.41
N TYR A 150 -8.52 -5.73 2.56
CA TYR A 150 -7.79 -4.66 3.24
C TYR A 150 -6.77 -4.00 2.33
N LEU A 151 -6.70 -2.67 2.40
CA LEU A 151 -5.64 -1.86 1.80
C LEU A 151 -4.77 -1.27 2.91
N CYS A 152 -3.47 -1.55 2.89
CA CYS A 152 -2.49 -0.96 3.79
C CYS A 152 -1.43 -0.20 3.00
N PHE A 153 -1.56 1.12 2.90
CA PHE A 153 -0.67 1.97 2.13
C PHE A 153 0.00 3.04 2.98
N ILE A 154 1.16 3.51 2.50
CA ILE A 154 1.76 4.78 2.89
C ILE A 154 1.74 5.72 1.68
N THR A 155 1.15 6.91 1.84
CA THR A 155 0.98 7.89 0.76
C THR A 155 1.13 9.32 1.28
N PRO A 156 1.26 10.32 0.40
CA PRO A 156 1.09 11.71 0.83
C PRO A 156 -0.24 11.93 1.54
N SER A 157 -0.24 12.70 2.63
CA SER A 157 -1.43 12.94 3.46
C SER A 157 -2.41 13.98 2.90
N ILE A 158 -2.12 14.53 1.72
CA ILE A 158 -2.93 15.59 1.08
C ILE A 158 -4.40 15.18 0.85
N TRP A 159 -4.67 13.88 0.74
CA TRP A 159 -6.02 13.35 0.58
C TRP A 159 -6.92 13.59 1.80
N MET A 160 -6.38 13.92 2.97
CA MET A 160 -7.15 14.23 4.17
C MET A 160 -7.92 15.56 4.07
N LYS A 161 -7.74 16.29 2.98
CA LYS A 161 -8.50 17.49 2.64
C LYS A 161 -9.27 17.25 1.36
N PRO A 162 -10.51 17.76 1.24
CA PRO A 162 -11.20 17.81 -0.05
C PRO A 162 -10.36 18.60 -1.07
N ASP A 163 -10.19 18.03 -2.25
CA ASP A 163 -9.50 18.66 -3.35
C ASP A 163 -10.13 18.29 -4.70
N LYS A 164 -9.60 18.87 -5.79
CA LYS A 164 -10.08 18.61 -7.16
C LYS A 164 -9.94 17.15 -7.59
N SER A 165 -9.05 16.36 -6.98
CA SER A 165 -8.87 14.94 -7.29
C SER A 165 -10.02 14.07 -6.79
N ARG A 166 -10.86 14.60 -5.90
CA ARG A 166 -11.95 13.90 -5.21
C ARG A 166 -11.49 12.65 -4.45
N LEU A 167 -10.20 12.56 -4.13
CA LEU A 167 -9.64 11.38 -3.48
C LEU A 167 -10.12 11.25 -2.03
N TYR A 168 -10.29 12.39 -1.35
CA TYR A 168 -10.93 12.43 -0.04
C TYR A 168 -12.30 11.74 -0.08
N HIS A 169 -13.20 12.14 -0.97
CA HIS A 169 -14.55 11.57 -1.08
C HIS A 169 -14.51 10.09 -1.45
N PHE A 170 -13.54 9.68 -2.30
CA PHE A 170 -13.37 8.28 -2.66
C PHE A 170 -12.97 7.42 -1.45
N ILE A 171 -11.99 7.87 -0.67
CA ILE A 171 -11.51 7.13 0.51
C ILE A 171 -12.58 7.07 1.60
N MET A 172 -13.33 8.16 1.81
CA MET A 172 -14.36 8.28 2.84
C MET A 172 -15.60 7.40 2.60
N GLN A 173 -15.74 6.78 1.43
CA GLN A 173 -16.76 5.75 1.18
C GLN A 173 -16.44 4.44 1.91
N TYR A 174 -15.17 4.19 2.23
CA TYR A 174 -14.70 2.96 2.83
C TYR A 174 -14.36 3.15 4.32
N LYS A 175 -14.35 2.04 5.05
CA LYS A 175 -13.98 2.05 6.47
C LYS A 175 -12.47 2.22 6.63
N ILE A 176 -12.05 3.39 7.11
CA ILE A 176 -10.67 3.60 7.56
C ILE A 176 -10.58 3.05 8.99
N ILE A 177 -9.83 1.96 9.18
CA ILE A 177 -9.72 1.30 10.49
C ILE A 177 -8.71 2.03 11.36
N LYS A 178 -7.49 2.22 10.85
CA LYS A 178 -6.39 2.86 11.56
C LYS A 178 -5.66 3.83 10.66
N LEU A 179 -5.21 4.93 11.23
CA LEU A 179 -4.52 6.00 10.53
C LEU A 179 -3.36 6.53 11.36
N HIS A 180 -2.20 6.67 10.73
CA HIS A 180 -1.04 7.36 11.25
C HIS A 180 -0.72 8.57 10.36
N ALA A 181 -1.00 9.76 10.82
CA ALA A 181 -0.62 11.01 10.15
C ALA A 181 0.80 11.41 10.60
N LEU A 182 1.71 11.52 9.63
CA LEU A 182 3.10 11.89 9.88
C LEU A 182 3.30 13.36 9.54
N ASN A 183 3.94 14.11 10.43
CA ASN A 183 4.43 15.45 10.11
C ASN A 183 5.68 15.37 9.20
N ASN A 184 6.15 16.52 8.69
CA ASN A 184 7.33 16.59 7.81
C ASN A 184 8.57 15.95 8.44
N THR A 185 8.82 16.18 9.73
CA THR A 185 10.00 15.66 10.42
C THR A 185 9.99 14.13 10.47
N LYS A 186 8.87 13.53 10.88
CA LYS A 186 8.70 12.07 10.92
C LYS A 186 8.73 11.46 9.52
N THR A 187 8.13 12.12 8.54
CA THR A 187 8.18 11.71 7.13
C THR A 187 9.62 11.68 6.62
N ASN A 188 10.38 12.76 6.84
CA ASN A 188 11.77 12.84 6.43
C ASN A 188 12.67 11.81 7.12
N GLN A 189 12.43 11.49 8.38
CA GLN A 189 13.12 10.41 9.08
C GLN A 189 12.87 9.04 8.43
N ILE A 190 11.63 8.75 8.04
CA ILE A 190 11.24 7.48 7.40
C ILE A 190 11.83 7.36 5.99
N PHE A 191 11.77 8.43 5.21
CA PHE A 191 12.20 8.45 3.81
C PHE A 191 13.61 9.04 3.63
N LYS A 192 14.39 9.20 4.70
CA LYS A 192 15.77 9.70 4.67
C LYS A 192 15.93 11.03 3.90
N GLY A 193 14.94 11.91 4.01
CA GLY A 193 14.93 13.21 3.33
C GLY A 193 14.42 13.19 1.88
N GLU A 194 14.04 12.05 1.35
CA GLU A 194 13.54 11.95 -0.05
C GLU A 194 12.09 12.41 -0.21
N ALA A 195 11.27 12.34 0.86
CA ALA A 195 9.89 12.79 0.83
C ALA A 195 9.77 14.23 1.32
N GLN A 196 9.25 15.12 0.47
CA GLN A 196 9.09 16.56 0.78
C GLN A 196 7.71 16.93 1.32
N THR A 197 6.78 16.00 1.35
CA THR A 197 5.39 16.20 1.78
C THR A 197 5.06 15.29 2.95
N PRO A 198 4.26 15.77 3.94
CA PRO A 198 3.75 14.90 4.98
C PRO A 198 3.08 13.67 4.39
N CYS A 199 3.34 12.52 5.00
CA CYS A 199 2.75 11.25 4.59
C CYS A 199 1.79 10.72 5.67
N ALA A 200 0.97 9.79 5.27
CA ALA A 200 0.17 8.99 6.18
C ALA A 200 0.26 7.53 5.79
N PHE A 201 0.28 6.64 6.77
CA PHE A 201 0.03 5.23 6.52
C PHE A 201 -1.22 4.78 7.25
N TYR A 202 -1.98 3.91 6.62
CA TYR A 202 -3.33 3.62 7.05
C TYR A 202 -3.77 2.22 6.61
N LEU A 203 -4.79 1.74 7.30
CA LEU A 203 -5.50 0.51 6.96
C LEU A 203 -6.96 0.85 6.61
N ILE A 204 -7.35 0.53 5.38
CA ILE A 204 -8.73 0.65 4.90
C ILE A 204 -9.30 -0.74 4.69
N LYS A 205 -10.54 -0.97 5.11
CA LYS A 205 -11.32 -2.15 4.76
C LYS A 205 -12.31 -1.81 3.65
N LYS A 206 -12.41 -2.66 2.63
CA LYS A 206 -13.37 -2.49 1.53
C LYS A 206 -14.79 -2.87 1.98
N CYS A 207 -15.36 -2.06 2.81
CA CYS A 207 -16.76 -2.08 3.22
C CYS A 207 -17.22 -0.65 3.47
N ASP A 208 -18.51 -0.44 3.62
CA ASP A 208 -19.06 0.88 3.87
C ASP A 208 -18.46 1.51 5.13
N SER A 209 -18.23 2.82 5.08
CA SER A 209 -17.68 3.58 6.18
C SER A 209 -18.69 3.65 7.34
N ASP A 210 -18.22 3.34 8.56
CA ASP A 210 -18.96 3.59 9.79
C ASP A 210 -18.74 5.01 10.34
N LYS A 211 -17.98 5.83 9.58
CA LYS A 211 -17.62 7.22 9.91
C LYS A 211 -16.76 7.39 11.16
N TYR A 212 -16.05 6.34 11.58
CA TYR A 212 -15.08 6.40 12.66
C TYR A 212 -13.71 5.93 12.18
N VAL A 213 -12.66 6.50 12.78
CA VAL A 213 -11.27 6.11 12.52
C VAL A 213 -10.46 6.14 13.81
N ASP A 214 -9.61 5.15 14.01
CA ASP A 214 -8.60 5.16 15.06
C ASP A 214 -7.35 5.87 14.55
N LEU A 215 -7.18 7.12 14.94
CA LEU A 215 -5.98 7.92 14.65
C LEU A 215 -4.95 7.72 15.75
N PHE A 216 -3.71 7.42 15.36
CA PHE A 216 -2.62 7.31 16.31
C PHE A 216 -2.11 8.68 16.74
N ASP A 217 -2.27 8.99 18.01
CA ASP A 217 -1.71 10.17 18.66
C ASP A 217 -0.26 9.88 19.09
N TYR A 218 0.69 10.56 18.46
CA TYR A 218 2.11 10.36 18.71
C TYR A 218 2.60 10.96 20.02
N ASP A 219 1.88 11.93 20.57
CA ASP A 219 2.25 12.58 21.84
C ASP A 219 1.79 11.73 23.03
N GLN A 220 0.59 11.15 22.91
CA GLN A 220 0.04 10.24 23.91
C GLN A 220 0.43 8.76 23.69
N ASN A 221 1.05 8.44 22.57
CA ASN A 221 1.45 7.09 22.13
C ASN A 221 0.29 6.06 22.18
N LYS A 222 -0.91 6.49 21.77
CA LYS A 222 -2.12 5.65 21.75
C LYS A 222 -3.02 5.98 20.57
N TYR A 223 -3.96 5.08 20.26
CA TYR A 223 -5.03 5.38 19.33
C TYR A 223 -6.16 6.15 20.02
N ILE A 224 -6.70 7.12 19.31
CA ILE A 224 -7.88 7.89 19.69
C ILE A 224 -8.90 7.75 18.56
N THR A 225 -10.11 7.36 18.89
CA THR A 225 -11.21 7.22 17.92
C THR A 225 -11.81 8.58 17.62
N TYR A 226 -11.83 8.95 16.35
CA TYR A 226 -12.45 10.18 15.85
C TYR A 226 -13.66 9.87 14.99
N SER A 227 -14.70 10.69 15.10
CA SER A 227 -15.79 10.68 14.14
C SER A 227 -15.40 11.46 12.89
N LEU A 228 -15.51 10.82 11.74
CA LEU A 228 -15.32 11.44 10.45
C LEU A 228 -16.63 12.10 10.04
N LYS A 229 -16.77 13.40 10.35
CA LYS A 229 -17.97 14.14 9.95
C LYS A 229 -17.99 14.26 8.41
N PRO A 230 -19.11 13.91 7.74
CA PRO A 230 -19.23 14.06 6.29
C PRO A 230 -19.39 15.52 5.84
N GLU A 231 -19.53 16.44 6.75
CA GLU A 231 -19.88 17.83 6.47
C GLU A 231 -18.65 18.74 6.55
N ILE A 232 -18.02 18.93 5.42
CA ILE A 232 -17.40 20.20 5.08
C ILE A 232 -18.23 20.72 3.91
N PRO A 233 -18.87 21.87 4.03
CA PRO A 233 -19.74 22.45 3.01
C PRO A 233 -19.01 22.69 1.69
#